data_325d1701bf5c75b4443681b6230b2ded
#
_entry.id   325d1701bf5c75b4443681b6230b2ded
#
_cell.length_a   1.000
_cell.length_b   1.000
_cell.length_c   1.000
_cell.angle_alpha   90.00
_cell.angle_beta   90.00
_cell.angle_gamma   90.00
#
_symmetry.space_group_name_H-M   'P 1'
#
loop_
_entity.id
_entity.type
_entity.pdbx_description
1 polymer ?
#
loop_
_entity_poly.entity_id
_entity_poly.type
_entity_poly.pdbx_seq_one_letter_code
_entity_poly.pdbx_strand_id
1 'polypeptide(L)'
;MASAFSHAVAALSIGTCFYRSQIPKRVWAAGVACSVIPDLDVIGFRFGIRYGDFWGHRGFTHSLVFAVLLASVVAVVMSWRGTSGIGRFALFGYLFLATASHGLLDSMTNGGLGVAFFSPFDNNRYFLPWRPVRVSPIAVTRFFTPRGLAVIQSELIWIWLPAILFASLVLTLRRKSQREVASS
;
A
#
# COMPACT_ATOMS: atom_id res chain seq x y z
N MET A 1 -2.15 -10.54 6.71
CA MET A 1 -1.72 -9.55 5.70
C MET A 1 -2.22 -9.96 4.33
N ALA A 2 -2.50 -9.03 3.43
CA ALA A 2 -2.49 -9.30 2.02
C ALA A 2 -1.04 -9.61 1.58
N SER A 3 -0.81 -10.17 0.40
CA SER A 3 0.57 -10.41 -0.05
C SER A 3 1.28 -9.11 -0.45
N ALA A 4 2.61 -9.09 -0.37
CA ALA A 4 3.42 -7.96 -0.83
C ALA A 4 3.13 -7.60 -2.31
N PHE A 5 2.75 -8.58 -3.14
CA PHE A 5 2.34 -8.34 -4.51
C PHE A 5 1.08 -7.48 -4.59
N SER A 6 0.09 -7.73 -3.75
CA SER A 6 -1.16 -6.97 -3.73
C SER A 6 -0.96 -5.54 -3.23
N HIS A 7 -0.10 -5.33 -2.24
CA HIS A 7 0.28 -3.98 -1.81
C HIS A 7 1.00 -3.22 -2.95
N ALA A 8 1.89 -3.88 -3.69
CA ALA A 8 2.57 -3.27 -4.84
C ALA A 8 1.58 -2.92 -5.97
N VAL A 9 0.63 -3.82 -6.29
CA VAL A 9 -0.40 -3.57 -7.31
C VAL A 9 -1.28 -2.39 -6.92
N ALA A 10 -1.72 -2.29 -5.66
CA ALA A 10 -2.49 -1.17 -5.15
C ALA A 10 -1.71 0.15 -5.25
N ALA A 11 -0.44 0.16 -4.83
CA ALA A 11 0.42 1.35 -4.92
C ALA A 11 0.61 1.82 -6.36
N LEU A 12 0.84 0.91 -7.30
CA LEU A 12 0.95 1.23 -8.73
C LEU A 12 -0.37 1.77 -9.28
N SER A 13 -1.50 1.19 -8.91
CA SER A 13 -2.82 1.66 -9.30
C SER A 13 -3.10 3.07 -8.79
N ILE A 14 -2.87 3.35 -7.51
CA ILE A 14 -2.97 4.68 -6.91
C ILE A 14 -2.05 5.67 -7.62
N GLY A 15 -0.84 5.24 -7.98
CA GLY A 15 0.12 6.06 -8.73
C GLY A 15 -0.42 6.61 -10.04
N THR A 16 -1.37 5.94 -10.70
CA THR A 16 -1.98 6.44 -11.95
C THR A 16 -2.73 7.76 -11.76
N CYS A 17 -3.23 8.04 -10.55
CA CYS A 17 -3.84 9.33 -10.21
C CYS A 17 -2.86 10.49 -10.28
N PHE A 18 -1.58 10.22 -10.08
CA PHE A 18 -0.50 11.19 -10.07
C PHE A 18 0.32 11.16 -11.37
N TYR A 19 0.01 10.24 -12.30
CA TYR A 19 0.79 9.98 -13.49
C TYR A 19 0.97 11.23 -14.35
N ARG A 20 2.23 11.48 -14.73
CA ARG A 20 2.65 12.39 -15.78
C ARG A 20 3.78 11.69 -16.56
N SER A 21 3.90 11.94 -17.85
CA SER A 21 4.93 11.30 -18.71
C SER A 21 6.38 11.51 -18.21
N GLN A 22 6.60 12.58 -17.45
CA GLN A 22 7.91 12.96 -16.93
C GLN A 22 8.23 12.37 -15.54
N ILE A 23 7.31 11.61 -14.92
CA ILE A 23 7.56 11.04 -13.58
C ILE A 23 8.62 9.94 -13.68
N PRO A 24 9.77 10.07 -12.97
CA PRO A 24 10.83 9.09 -13.01
C PRO A 24 10.38 7.74 -12.41
N LYS A 25 10.89 6.64 -12.94
CA LYS A 25 10.61 5.27 -12.42
C LYS A 25 10.89 5.12 -10.93
N ARG A 26 11.85 5.88 -10.37
CA ARG A 26 12.16 5.89 -8.94
C ARG A 26 10.98 6.32 -8.05
N VAL A 27 10.08 7.16 -8.55
CA VAL A 27 8.85 7.55 -7.80
C VAL A 27 7.92 6.36 -7.65
N TRP A 28 7.74 5.58 -8.72
CA TRP A 28 6.94 4.35 -8.71
C TRP A 28 7.56 3.30 -7.78
N ALA A 29 8.87 3.12 -7.88
CA ALA A 29 9.60 2.20 -6.98
C ALA A 29 9.47 2.62 -5.51
N ALA A 30 9.53 3.92 -5.21
CA ALA A 30 9.33 4.44 -3.85
C ALA A 30 7.91 4.16 -3.34
N GLY A 31 6.87 4.36 -4.18
CA GLY A 31 5.49 4.03 -3.82
C GLY A 31 5.31 2.55 -3.50
N VAL A 32 5.87 1.66 -4.33
CA VAL A 32 5.87 0.21 -4.08
C VAL A 32 6.61 -0.12 -2.79
N ALA A 33 7.80 0.44 -2.57
CA ALA A 33 8.56 0.22 -1.34
C ALA A 33 7.77 0.69 -0.10
N CYS A 34 7.22 1.91 -0.13
CA CYS A 34 6.40 2.45 0.96
C CYS A 34 5.18 1.59 1.25
N SER A 35 4.57 0.98 0.22
CA SER A 35 3.41 0.10 0.41
C SER A 35 3.75 -1.25 1.04
N VAL A 36 5.02 -1.66 1.06
CA VAL A 36 5.46 -2.96 1.61
C VAL A 36 6.21 -2.81 2.94
N ILE A 37 6.83 -1.65 3.19
CA ILE A 37 7.60 -1.37 4.40
C ILE A 37 6.87 -1.70 5.71
N PRO A 38 5.55 -1.44 5.88
CA PRO A 38 4.87 -1.79 7.13
C PRO A 38 5.04 -3.24 7.55
N ASP A 39 5.06 -4.17 6.59
CA ASP A 39 5.20 -5.62 6.83
C ASP A 39 6.60 -6.04 7.32
N LEU A 40 7.60 -5.14 7.29
CA LEU A 40 8.90 -5.42 7.88
C LEU A 40 8.83 -5.59 9.40
N ASP A 41 7.72 -5.19 10.03
CA ASP A 41 7.48 -5.41 11.46
C ASP A 41 7.50 -6.89 11.87
N VAL A 42 7.29 -7.82 10.93
CA VAL A 42 7.41 -9.28 11.18
C VAL A 42 8.83 -9.67 11.64
N ILE A 43 9.83 -8.84 11.34
CA ILE A 43 11.20 -9.03 11.83
C ILE A 43 11.24 -8.96 13.36
N GLY A 44 10.36 -8.17 13.97
CA GLY A 44 10.21 -8.02 15.43
C GLY A 44 9.95 -9.35 16.15
N PHE A 45 9.32 -10.33 15.49
CA PHE A 45 9.11 -11.66 16.08
C PHE A 45 10.43 -12.35 16.47
N ARG A 46 11.51 -12.11 15.73
CA ARG A 46 12.84 -12.64 16.06
C ARG A 46 13.44 -12.02 17.30
N PHE A 47 12.94 -10.85 17.71
CA PHE A 47 13.36 -10.12 18.91
C PHE A 47 12.35 -10.24 20.07
N GLY A 48 11.41 -11.18 19.99
CA GLY A 48 10.44 -11.46 21.03
C GLY A 48 9.24 -10.49 21.07
N ILE A 49 9.09 -9.59 20.10
CA ILE A 49 7.92 -8.71 19.97
C ILE A 49 6.72 -9.59 19.60
N ARG A 50 5.67 -9.57 20.40
CA ARG A 50 4.46 -10.38 20.14
C ARG A 50 3.57 -9.68 19.12
N TYR A 51 2.74 -10.44 18.43
CA TYR A 51 1.81 -9.93 17.41
C TYR A 51 0.94 -8.77 17.92
N GLY A 52 0.43 -8.87 19.15
CA GLY A 52 -0.47 -7.88 19.76
C GLY A 52 0.22 -6.63 20.31
N ASP A 53 1.54 -6.62 20.42
CA ASP A 53 2.28 -5.49 21.00
C ASP A 53 2.18 -4.23 20.10
N PHE A 54 2.53 -3.07 20.63
CA PHE A 54 2.53 -1.79 19.91
C PHE A 54 3.38 -1.86 18.63
N TRP A 55 4.59 -2.42 18.70
CA TRP A 55 5.49 -2.67 17.59
C TRP A 55 5.25 -4.03 16.90
N GLY A 56 4.24 -4.77 17.34
CA GLY A 56 3.89 -6.06 16.75
C GLY A 56 3.22 -5.90 15.39
N HIS A 57 3.10 -7.02 14.68
CA HIS A 57 2.53 -7.04 13.33
C HIS A 57 1.12 -6.47 13.28
N ARG A 58 0.86 -5.55 12.35
CA ARG A 58 -0.35 -4.71 12.21
C ARG A 58 -0.56 -3.71 13.36
N GLY A 59 0.50 -3.41 14.13
CA GLY A 59 0.52 -2.36 15.14
C GLY A 59 0.81 -0.98 14.53
N PHE A 60 1.67 -0.21 15.19
CA PHE A 60 1.99 1.17 14.83
C PHE A 60 2.44 1.33 13.37
N THR A 61 3.22 0.39 12.82
CA THR A 61 3.69 0.42 11.43
C THR A 61 2.59 0.41 10.37
N HIS A 62 1.39 -0.01 10.75
CA HIS A 62 0.20 -0.05 9.86
C HIS A 62 -0.75 1.12 10.12
N SER A 63 -0.38 2.06 11.00
CA SER A 63 -1.21 3.22 11.34
C SER A 63 -1.14 4.32 10.30
N LEU A 64 -2.15 5.19 10.30
CA LEU A 64 -2.16 6.40 9.48
C LEU A 64 -1.04 7.37 9.88
N VAL A 65 -0.68 7.43 11.17
CA VAL A 65 0.44 8.25 11.65
C VAL A 65 1.75 7.75 11.06
N PHE A 66 2.01 6.44 11.07
CA PHE A 66 3.19 5.89 10.43
C PHE A 66 3.21 6.18 8.92
N ALA A 67 2.07 6.08 8.24
CA ALA A 67 1.97 6.41 6.82
C ALA A 67 2.35 7.88 6.54
N VAL A 68 1.92 8.83 7.38
CA VAL A 68 2.31 10.24 7.29
C VAL A 68 3.81 10.40 7.49
N LEU A 69 4.37 9.78 8.53
CA LEU A 69 5.80 9.89 8.86
C LEU A 69 6.67 9.32 7.73
N LEU A 70 6.37 8.10 7.27
CA LEU A 70 7.13 7.46 6.20
C LEU A 70 7.05 8.25 4.90
N ALA A 71 5.85 8.67 4.49
CA ALA A 71 5.67 9.48 3.30
C ALA A 71 6.41 10.81 3.38
N SER A 72 6.42 11.48 4.54
CA SER A 72 7.13 12.74 4.77
C SER A 72 8.63 12.56 4.60
N VAL A 73 9.21 11.55 5.28
CA VAL A 73 10.64 11.28 5.20
C VAL A 73 11.07 10.97 3.77
N VAL A 74 10.36 10.04 3.11
CA VAL A 74 10.71 9.65 1.74
C VAL A 74 10.51 10.79 0.75
N ALA A 75 9.43 11.58 0.87
CA ALA A 75 9.19 12.73 0.01
C ALA A 75 10.28 13.81 0.17
N VAL A 76 10.72 14.09 1.40
CA VAL A 76 11.81 15.04 1.66
C VAL A 76 13.12 14.54 1.03
N VAL A 77 13.51 13.30 1.30
CA VAL A 77 14.76 12.71 0.75
C VAL A 77 14.74 12.69 -0.78
N MET A 78 13.63 12.34 -1.38
CA MET A 78 13.50 12.34 -2.84
C MET A 78 13.51 13.75 -3.43
N SER A 79 12.90 14.72 -2.75
CA SER A 79 12.90 16.12 -3.19
C SER A 79 14.29 16.74 -3.17
N TRP A 80 15.11 16.43 -2.18
CA TRP A 80 16.51 16.88 -2.13
C TRP A 80 17.36 16.31 -3.27
N ARG A 81 17.05 15.11 -3.73
CA ARG A 81 17.73 14.46 -4.87
C ARG A 81 17.19 14.89 -6.24
N GLY A 82 16.36 15.94 -6.29
CA GLY A 82 15.83 16.50 -7.53
C GLY A 82 14.86 15.56 -8.23
N THR A 83 13.67 15.33 -7.66
CA THR A 83 12.57 14.68 -8.36
C THR A 83 11.91 15.68 -9.32
N SER A 84 12.47 15.85 -10.51
CA SER A 84 11.80 16.55 -11.59
C SER A 84 10.57 15.75 -12.06
N GLY A 85 9.46 16.43 -12.33
CA GLY A 85 8.25 15.83 -12.92
C GLY A 85 7.07 15.60 -11.97
N ILE A 86 7.26 15.71 -10.63
CA ILE A 86 6.17 15.66 -9.65
C ILE A 86 6.36 16.73 -8.56
N GLY A 87 5.30 17.46 -8.24
CA GLY A 87 5.33 18.44 -7.14
C GLY A 87 5.46 17.75 -5.77
N ARG A 88 6.08 18.43 -4.79
CA ARG A 88 6.33 17.87 -3.44
C ARG A 88 5.06 17.36 -2.75
N PHE A 89 3.99 18.13 -2.81
CA PHE A 89 2.70 17.73 -2.22
C PHE A 89 2.07 16.53 -2.94
N ALA A 90 2.18 16.46 -4.27
CA ALA A 90 1.70 15.32 -5.04
C ALA A 90 2.53 14.06 -4.74
N LEU A 91 3.85 14.21 -4.59
CA LEU A 91 4.74 13.11 -4.19
C LEU A 91 4.36 12.60 -2.78
N PHE A 92 4.23 13.50 -1.80
CA PHE A 92 3.78 13.14 -0.46
C PHE A 92 2.42 12.45 -0.50
N GLY A 93 1.44 13.02 -1.19
CA GLY A 93 0.10 12.43 -1.30
C GLY A 93 0.11 11.02 -1.90
N TYR A 94 0.91 10.79 -2.94
CA TYR A 94 1.10 9.48 -3.52
C TYR A 94 1.69 8.47 -2.52
N LEU A 95 2.80 8.84 -1.88
CA LEU A 95 3.49 7.96 -0.93
C LEU A 95 2.63 7.67 0.31
N PHE A 96 1.92 8.69 0.80
CA PHE A 96 0.97 8.53 1.91
C PHE A 96 -0.15 7.54 1.55
N LEU A 97 -0.80 7.74 0.41
CA LEU A 97 -1.89 6.85 -0.03
C LEU A 97 -1.38 5.43 -0.31
N ALA A 98 -0.20 5.28 -0.89
CA ALA A 98 0.42 3.98 -1.11
C ALA A 98 0.70 3.25 0.23
N THR A 99 1.21 3.96 1.25
CA THR A 99 1.44 3.38 2.58
C THR A 99 0.13 3.11 3.32
N ALA A 100 -0.81 4.04 3.32
CA ALA A 100 -2.09 3.88 4.01
C ALA A 100 -2.95 2.77 3.42
N SER A 101 -2.88 2.56 2.09
CA SER A 101 -3.56 1.44 1.43
C SER A 101 -3.13 0.08 1.96
N HIS A 102 -1.91 -0.04 2.49
CA HIS A 102 -1.43 -1.27 3.11
C HIS A 102 -2.34 -1.70 4.27
N GLY A 103 -2.54 -0.84 5.26
CA GLY A 103 -3.42 -1.13 6.39
C GLY A 103 -4.86 -1.39 5.95
N LEU A 104 -5.36 -0.66 4.93
CA LEU A 104 -6.69 -0.86 4.40
C LEU A 104 -6.85 -2.27 3.81
N LEU A 105 -5.93 -2.71 2.95
CA LEU A 105 -5.97 -4.06 2.36
C LEU A 105 -5.85 -5.16 3.42
N ASP A 106 -5.03 -4.93 4.43
CA ASP A 106 -4.85 -5.86 5.54
C ASP A 106 -6.11 -6.01 6.40
N SER A 107 -6.85 -4.92 6.59
CA SER A 107 -8.13 -4.95 7.31
C SER A 107 -9.25 -5.67 6.55
N MET A 108 -9.09 -5.87 5.22
CA MET A 108 -9.98 -6.67 4.38
C MET A 108 -9.67 -8.17 4.43
N THR A 109 -8.62 -8.59 5.13
CA THR A 109 -8.26 -10.01 5.22
C THR A 109 -9.07 -10.75 6.29
N ASN A 110 -9.30 -12.04 6.08
CA ASN A 110 -10.12 -12.88 6.97
C ASN A 110 -9.37 -13.45 8.18
N GLY A 111 -8.16 -12.97 8.49
CA GLY A 111 -7.36 -13.46 9.62
C GLY A 111 -6.41 -12.43 10.21
N GLY A 112 -5.79 -12.79 11.34
CA GLY A 112 -4.97 -11.90 12.15
C GLY A 112 -5.78 -11.17 13.23
N LEU A 113 -5.24 -10.09 13.79
CA LEU A 113 -5.86 -9.32 14.88
C LEU A 113 -6.49 -7.98 14.44
N GLY A 114 -6.58 -7.72 13.13
CA GLY A 114 -6.95 -6.40 12.63
C GLY A 114 -5.77 -5.43 12.58
N VAL A 115 -6.02 -4.17 12.28
CA VAL A 115 -5.04 -3.11 12.03
C VAL A 115 -5.24 -1.96 13.02
N ALA A 116 -4.15 -1.50 13.66
CA ALA A 116 -4.17 -0.37 14.59
C ALA A 116 -4.09 0.97 13.83
N PHE A 117 -5.14 1.32 13.07
CA PHE A 117 -5.17 2.51 12.21
C PHE A 117 -4.86 3.81 12.94
N PHE A 118 -5.31 3.94 14.19
CA PHE A 118 -5.26 5.18 14.95
C PHE A 118 -4.12 5.23 15.97
N SER A 119 -3.23 4.23 15.95
CA SER A 119 -2.04 4.23 16.79
C SER A 119 -1.16 5.45 16.47
N PRO A 120 -0.54 6.12 17.46
CA PRO A 120 -0.41 5.76 18.87
C PRO A 120 -1.58 6.21 19.79
N PHE A 121 -2.58 6.93 19.26
CA PHE A 121 -3.66 7.53 20.06
C PHE A 121 -4.70 6.50 20.51
N ASP A 122 -5.00 5.53 19.65
CA ASP A 122 -5.81 4.36 19.94
C ASP A 122 -5.12 3.12 19.35
N ASN A 123 -4.76 2.18 20.21
CA ASN A 123 -4.09 0.94 19.83
C ASN A 123 -5.06 -0.23 19.58
N ASN A 124 -6.37 0.03 19.60
CA ASN A 124 -7.36 -0.94 19.20
C ASN A 124 -7.16 -1.33 17.73
N ARG A 125 -7.48 -2.58 17.44
CA ARG A 125 -7.26 -3.16 16.11
C ARG A 125 -8.58 -3.40 15.42
N TYR A 126 -8.67 -2.91 14.18
CA TYR A 126 -9.90 -2.86 13.42
C TYR A 126 -9.82 -3.73 12.19
N PHE A 127 -10.92 -4.36 11.86
CA PHE A 127 -11.18 -4.96 10.55
C PHE A 127 -12.26 -4.18 9.83
N LEU A 128 -12.26 -4.23 8.50
CA LEU A 128 -13.45 -3.86 7.75
C LEU A 128 -14.56 -4.90 7.99
N PRO A 129 -15.84 -4.49 7.94
CA PRO A 129 -16.97 -5.41 8.08
C PRO A 129 -16.95 -6.53 7.03
N TRP A 130 -16.46 -6.22 5.85
CA TRP A 130 -16.34 -7.13 4.73
C TRP A 130 -14.88 -7.54 4.51
N ARG A 131 -14.59 -8.85 4.59
CA ARG A 131 -13.25 -9.42 4.60
C ARG A 131 -13.10 -10.57 3.59
N PRO A 132 -13.18 -10.29 2.29
CA PRO A 132 -13.18 -11.32 1.26
C PRO A 132 -11.78 -11.86 0.94
N VAL A 133 -10.73 -11.16 1.35
CA VAL A 133 -9.35 -11.52 1.04
C VAL A 133 -8.84 -12.58 2.00
N ARG A 134 -8.29 -13.66 1.47
CA ARG A 134 -7.66 -14.69 2.30
C ARG A 134 -6.35 -14.19 2.87
N VAL A 135 -6.16 -14.39 4.17
CA VAL A 135 -4.92 -13.97 4.86
C VAL A 135 -3.71 -14.77 4.36
N SER A 136 -2.69 -14.06 3.90
CA SER A 136 -1.41 -14.63 3.48
C SER A 136 -0.63 -15.17 4.70
N PRO A 137 0.06 -16.31 4.59
CA PRO A 137 0.98 -16.74 5.62
C PRO A 137 2.18 -15.80 5.72
N ILE A 138 2.63 -15.53 6.95
CA ILE A 138 3.83 -14.72 7.22
C ILE A 138 5.10 -15.45 6.73
N ALA A 139 5.16 -16.77 6.91
CA ALA A 139 6.30 -17.55 6.48
C ALA A 139 6.30 -17.74 4.96
N VAL A 140 7.34 -17.26 4.29
CA VAL A 140 7.52 -17.33 2.83
C VAL A 140 7.39 -18.76 2.31
N THR A 141 7.93 -19.75 3.03
CA THR A 141 7.85 -21.17 2.64
C THR A 141 6.41 -21.67 2.58
N ARG A 142 5.52 -21.18 3.45
CA ARG A 142 4.10 -21.55 3.45
C ARG A 142 3.29 -20.86 2.33
N PHE A 143 3.85 -19.83 1.73
CA PHE A 143 3.22 -19.16 0.59
C PHE A 143 3.29 -20.04 -0.69
N PHE A 144 4.35 -20.85 -0.84
CA PHE A 144 4.51 -21.78 -1.98
C PHE A 144 3.81 -23.13 -1.75
N THR A 145 2.57 -23.09 -1.27
CA THR A 145 1.70 -24.23 -1.01
C THR A 145 0.31 -23.98 -1.60
N PRO A 146 -0.61 -24.96 -1.64
CA PRO A 146 -2.00 -24.73 -2.04
C PRO A 146 -2.69 -23.60 -1.29
N ARG A 147 -2.26 -23.30 -0.05
CA ARG A 147 -2.76 -22.17 0.71
C ARG A 147 -2.39 -20.84 0.06
N GLY A 148 -1.15 -20.68 -0.40
CA GLY A 148 -0.72 -19.47 -1.10
C GLY A 148 -1.42 -19.27 -2.44
N LEU A 149 -1.69 -20.35 -3.18
CA LEU A 149 -2.49 -20.30 -4.41
C LEU A 149 -3.90 -19.76 -4.11
N ALA A 150 -4.54 -20.24 -3.04
CA ALA A 150 -5.86 -19.77 -2.64
C ALA A 150 -5.84 -18.30 -2.18
N VAL A 151 -4.72 -17.80 -1.60
CA VAL A 151 -4.51 -16.38 -1.31
C VAL A 151 -4.48 -15.58 -2.61
N ILE A 152 -3.60 -15.95 -3.55
CA ILE A 152 -3.47 -15.25 -4.84
C ILE A 152 -4.81 -15.23 -5.60
N GLN A 153 -5.55 -16.32 -5.63
CA GLN A 153 -6.88 -16.35 -6.27
C GLN A 153 -7.84 -15.33 -5.64
N SER A 154 -7.87 -15.23 -4.30
CA SER A 154 -8.71 -14.23 -3.63
C SER A 154 -8.23 -12.80 -3.90
N GLU A 155 -6.93 -12.56 -3.93
CA GLU A 155 -6.34 -11.26 -4.19
C GLU A 155 -6.55 -10.80 -5.65
N LEU A 156 -6.47 -11.72 -6.62
CA LEU A 156 -6.79 -11.43 -8.02
C LEU A 156 -8.20 -10.86 -8.19
N ILE A 157 -9.18 -11.45 -7.50
CA ILE A 157 -10.58 -11.02 -7.62
C ILE A 157 -10.82 -9.71 -6.85
N TRP A 158 -10.33 -9.61 -5.61
CA TRP A 158 -10.76 -8.57 -4.68
C TRP A 158 -9.79 -7.39 -4.57
N ILE A 159 -8.57 -7.51 -5.09
CA ILE A 159 -7.57 -6.43 -5.08
C ILE A 159 -7.10 -6.11 -6.50
N TRP A 160 -6.58 -7.10 -7.24
CA TRP A 160 -5.93 -6.83 -8.52
C TRP A 160 -6.93 -6.40 -9.58
N LEU A 161 -8.05 -7.10 -9.74
CA LEU A 161 -9.06 -6.74 -10.72
C LEU A 161 -9.62 -5.32 -10.46
N PRO A 162 -10.09 -4.96 -9.25
CA PRO A 162 -10.51 -3.60 -8.95
C PRO A 162 -9.40 -2.55 -9.17
N ALA A 163 -8.15 -2.85 -8.79
CA ALA A 163 -7.02 -1.94 -8.97
C ALA A 163 -6.73 -1.69 -10.46
N ILE A 164 -6.76 -2.74 -11.30
CA ILE A 164 -6.55 -2.63 -12.74
C ILE A 164 -7.69 -1.84 -13.41
N LEU A 165 -8.94 -2.11 -13.03
CA LEU A 165 -10.10 -1.38 -13.54
C LEU A 165 -10.02 0.11 -13.17
N PHE A 166 -9.69 0.40 -11.92
CA PHE A 166 -9.48 1.77 -11.45
C PHE A 166 -8.35 2.47 -12.23
N ALA A 167 -7.19 1.84 -12.35
CA ALA A 167 -6.06 2.39 -13.09
C ALA A 167 -6.41 2.66 -14.57
N SER A 168 -7.11 1.72 -15.21
CA SER A 168 -7.56 1.84 -16.59
C SER A 168 -8.54 3.00 -16.77
N LEU A 169 -9.48 3.15 -15.86
CA LEU A 169 -10.43 4.27 -15.86
C LEU A 169 -9.71 5.61 -15.74
N VAL A 170 -8.84 5.74 -14.72
CA VAL A 170 -8.07 6.98 -14.50
C VAL A 170 -7.24 7.35 -15.72
N LEU A 171 -6.53 6.40 -16.30
CA LEU A 171 -5.69 6.67 -17.48
C LEU A 171 -6.53 7.05 -18.71
N THR A 172 -7.70 6.44 -18.90
CA THR A 172 -8.61 6.77 -20.00
C THR A 172 -9.17 8.18 -19.87
N LEU A 173 -9.65 8.55 -18.66
CA LEU A 173 -10.17 9.88 -18.39
C LEU A 173 -9.10 10.96 -18.62
N ARG A 174 -7.88 10.72 -18.16
CA ARG A 174 -6.75 11.64 -18.36
C ARG A 174 -6.39 11.82 -19.85
N ARG A 175 -6.38 10.73 -20.63
CA ARG A 175 -6.13 10.82 -22.06
C ARG A 175 -7.20 11.62 -22.79
N LYS A 176 -8.47 11.48 -22.39
CA LYS A 176 -9.57 12.24 -22.96
C LYS A 176 -9.41 13.75 -22.68
N SER A 177 -9.17 14.11 -21.41
CA SER A 177 -8.96 15.50 -21.01
C SER A 177 -7.77 16.16 -21.74
N GLN A 178 -6.66 15.43 -21.94
CA GLN A 178 -5.51 15.96 -22.68
C GLN A 178 -5.80 16.21 -24.17
N ARG A 179 -6.65 15.37 -24.79
CA ARG A 179 -7.06 15.56 -26.20
C ARG A 179 -7.99 16.76 -26.37
N GLU A 180 -8.91 16.98 -25.43
CA GLU A 180 -9.83 18.11 -25.44
C GLU A 180 -9.06 19.45 -25.32
N VAL A 181 -8.07 19.52 -24.43
CA VAL A 181 -7.21 20.71 -24.29
C VAL A 181 -6.33 20.94 -25.52
N ALA A 182 -5.90 19.91 -26.21
CA ALA A 182 -5.09 20.05 -27.43
C ALA A 182 -5.90 20.44 -28.67
N SER A 183 -7.24 20.31 -28.64
CA SER A 183 -8.16 20.64 -29.72
C SER A 183 -8.85 22.00 -29.55
N SER A 184 -8.70 22.66 -28.39
CA SER A 184 -9.17 24.02 -28.09
C SER A 184 -8.09 25.05 -28.35
#